data_72389d3d6573eb6e81952504e29effef
#
_entry.id   72389d3d6573eb6e81952504e29effef
#
_cell.length_a   1.000
_cell.length_b   1.000
_cell.length_c   1.000
_cell.angle_alpha   90.00
_cell.angle_beta   90.00
_cell.angle_gamma   90.00
#
_symmetry.space_group_name_H-M   'P 1'
#
loop_
_entity.id
_entity.type
_entity.pdbx_description
1 polymer ?
#
loop_
_entity_poly.entity_id
_entity_poly.type
_entity_poly.pdbx_seq_one_letter_code
_entity_poly.pdbx_strand_id
1 'polypeptide(L)' 'MKTVTVRDLQKQVKACVDDAQEDRVVITRHGKPAAVLVGVEGEDWDAVVAQTDP' A
#
# COMPACT_ATOMS: atom_id res chain seq x y z
N MET A 1 5.14 6.43 -8.36
CA MET A 1 4.13 5.40 -8.10
C MET A 1 4.64 4.05 -8.56
N LYS A 2 4.47 3.03 -7.73
CA LYS A 2 4.91 1.68 -8.05
C LYS A 2 3.69 0.77 -8.17
N THR A 3 3.76 -0.22 -9.05
CA THR A 3 2.70 -1.22 -9.19
C THR A 3 3.24 -2.61 -8.90
N VAL A 4 2.45 -3.39 -8.17
CA VAL A 4 2.78 -4.80 -7.90
C VAL A 4 1.51 -5.62 -8.06
N THR A 5 1.67 -6.89 -8.39
CA THR A 5 0.53 -7.82 -8.42
C THR A 5 0.26 -8.33 -7.00
N VAL A 6 -0.95 -8.85 -6.77
CA VAL A 6 -1.28 -9.49 -5.49
C VAL A 6 -0.28 -10.61 -5.19
N ARG A 7 0.10 -11.36 -6.21
CA ARG A 7 1.06 -12.45 -6.06
C ARG A 7 2.42 -11.97 -5.57
N ASP A 8 2.92 -10.89 -6.18
CA ASP A 8 4.20 -10.32 -5.78
C ASP A 8 4.12 -9.72 -4.39
N LEU A 9 3.01 -9.10 -4.05
CA LEU A 9 2.78 -8.56 -2.72
C LEU A 9 2.88 -9.67 -1.67
N GLN A 10 2.27 -10.83 -1.93
CA GLN A 10 2.33 -11.95 -1.00
C GLN A 10 3.75 -12.42 -0.72
N LYS A 11 4.62 -12.34 -1.72
CA LYS A 11 6.00 -12.78 -1.59
C LYS A 11 6.90 -11.72 -0.94
N GLN A 12 6.55 -10.45 -1.05
CA GLN A 12 7.41 -9.35 -0.66
C GLN A 12 6.67 -8.29 0.13
N VAL A 13 5.84 -8.72 1.08
CA VAL A 13 5.02 -7.78 1.86
C VAL A 13 5.87 -6.72 2.53
N LYS A 14 6.96 -7.12 3.18
CA LYS A 14 7.81 -6.17 3.90
C LYS A 14 8.39 -5.12 2.96
N ALA A 15 8.90 -5.56 1.82
CA ALA A 15 9.49 -4.65 0.83
C ALA A 15 8.44 -3.69 0.28
N CYS A 16 7.22 -4.19 0.04
CA CYS A 16 6.14 -3.34 -0.46
C CYS A 16 5.72 -2.29 0.56
N VAL A 17 5.67 -2.66 1.84
CA VAL A 17 5.34 -1.72 2.90
C VAL A 17 6.44 -0.65 3.02
N ASP A 18 7.70 -1.05 2.92
CA ASP A 18 8.82 -0.11 2.95
C ASP A 18 8.75 0.87 1.76
N ASP A 19 8.46 0.35 0.58
CA ASP A 19 8.33 1.19 -0.61
C ASP A 19 7.17 2.17 -0.48
N ALA A 20 6.10 1.75 0.16
CA ALA A 20 4.91 2.59 0.35
C ALA A 20 5.19 3.80 1.24
N GLN A 21 6.24 3.76 2.07
CA GLN A 21 6.59 4.92 2.89
C GLN A 21 7.13 6.07 2.04
N GLU A 22 7.71 5.76 0.89
CA GLU A 22 8.26 6.79 0.01
C GLU A 22 7.27 7.22 -1.06
N ASP A 23 6.51 6.28 -1.61
CA ASP A 23 5.50 6.57 -2.61
C ASP A 23 4.46 5.46 -2.59
N ARG A 24 3.24 5.80 -2.98
CA ARG A 24 2.15 4.82 -2.96
C ARG A 24 2.44 3.63 -3.87
N VAL A 25 1.95 2.47 -3.48
CA VAL A 25 2.09 1.25 -4.26
C VAL A 25 0.68 0.80 -4.68
N VAL A 26 0.46 0.67 -5.98
CA VAL A 26 -0.82 0.19 -6.49
C VAL A 26 -0.74 -1.32 -6.64
N ILE A 27 -1.70 -2.01 -6.04
CA ILE A 27 -1.79 -3.46 -6.08
C ILE A 27 -2.78 -3.84 -7.16
N THR A 28 -2.34 -4.66 -8.11
CA THR A 28 -3.17 -5.07 -9.23
C THR A 28 -3.62 -6.51 -9.11
N ARG A 29 -4.77 -6.79 -9.69
CA ARG A 29 -5.32 -8.13 -9.79
C ARG A 29 -5.91 -8.29 -11.19
N HIS A 30 -5.51 -9.35 -11.88
CA HIS A 30 -5.96 -9.60 -13.25
C HIS A 30 -5.70 -8.40 -14.16
N GLY A 31 -4.56 -7.75 -13.98
CA GLY A 31 -4.15 -6.62 -14.81
C GLY A 31 -4.86 -5.30 -14.52
N LYS A 32 -5.66 -5.26 -13.46
CA LYS A 32 -6.42 -4.06 -13.11
C LYS A 32 -6.12 -3.61 -11.68
N PRO A 33 -6.20 -2.30 -11.39
CA PRO A 33 -6.01 -1.83 -10.02
C PRO A 33 -7.03 -2.46 -9.07
N ALA A 34 -6.56 -2.98 -7.95
CA ALA A 34 -7.42 -3.60 -6.94
C ALA A 34 -7.34 -2.88 -5.61
N ALA A 35 -6.18 -2.33 -5.26
CA ALA A 35 -5.98 -1.65 -3.99
C ALA A 35 -4.78 -0.73 -4.07
N VAL A 36 -4.68 0.17 -3.10
CA VAL A 36 -3.52 1.07 -2.99
C VAL A 36 -2.94 0.90 -1.59
N LEU A 37 -1.63 0.75 -1.53
CA LEU A 37 -0.89 0.69 -0.28
C LEU A 37 -0.25 2.04 -0.03
N VAL A 38 -0.64 2.69 1.07
CA VAL A 38 -0.13 4.01 1.44
C VAL A 38 0.63 3.88 2.75
N GLY A 39 1.85 4.40 2.79
CA GLY A 39 2.67 4.37 3.99
C GLY A 39 2.16 5.36 5.02
N VAL A 40 2.06 4.89 6.26
CA VAL A 40 1.59 5.72 7.37
C VAL A 40 2.53 5.63 8.57
N GLU A 41 3.77 5.22 8.32
CA GLU A 41 4.75 5.08 9.38
C GLU A 41 5.04 6.44 10.00
N GLY A 42 5.02 6.51 11.32
CA GLY A 42 5.22 7.75 12.03
C GLY A 42 3.95 8.53 12.33
N GLU A 43 2.79 8.08 11.83
CA GLU A 43 1.52 8.73 12.11
C GLU A 43 0.80 8.02 13.26
N ASP A 44 -0.05 8.79 13.98
CA ASP A 44 -0.87 8.25 15.07
C ASP A 44 -2.06 7.46 14.52
N TRP A 45 -2.61 6.58 15.36
CA TRP A 45 -3.81 5.83 15.01
C TRP A 45 -4.96 6.75 14.59
N ASP A 46 -5.15 7.86 15.28
CA ASP A 46 -6.23 8.79 14.97
C ASP A 46 -6.09 9.35 13.57
N ALA A 47 -4.86 9.69 13.16
CA ALA A 47 -4.59 10.23 11.84
C ALA A 47 -4.85 9.15 10.77
N VAL A 48 -4.45 7.91 11.04
CA VAL A 48 -4.65 6.81 10.10
C VAL A 48 -6.13 6.53 9.90
N VAL A 49 -6.90 6.49 10.98
CA VAL A 49 -8.34 6.25 10.91
C VAL A 49 -9.03 7.36 10.13
N ALA A 50 -8.63 8.60 10.35
CA ALA A 50 -9.21 9.74 9.65
C ALA A 50 -8.96 9.67 8.13
N GLN A 51 -7.80 9.18 7.73
CA GLN A 51 -7.47 9.04 6.31
C GLN A 51 -8.22 7.90 5.63
N THR A 52 -8.56 6.86 6.39
CA THR A 52 -9.18 5.67 5.82
C THR A 52 -10.69 5.60 6.03
N ASP A 53 -11.24 6.53 6.78
CA ASP A 53 -12.69 6.56 7.06
C ASP A 53 -13.44 7.00 5.80
N PRO A 54 -14.37 6.21 5.29
CA PRO A 54 -15.12 6.55 4.09
C PRO A 54 -16.07 7.74 4.26
#